data_a79349ea653e9dfa04ee443d8dc94b30
#
_entry.id   a79349ea653e9dfa04ee443d8dc94b30
#
_cell.length_a   1.000
_cell.length_b   1.000
_cell.length_c   1.000
_cell.angle_alpha   90.00
_cell.angle_beta   90.00
_cell.angle_gamma   90.00
#
_symmetry.space_group_name_H-M   'P 1'
#
loop_
_entity.id
_entity.type
_entity.pdbx_description
1 polymer ?
#
loop_
_entity_poly.entity_id
_entity_poly.type
_entity_poly.pdbx_seq_one_letter_code
_entity_poly.pdbx_strand_id
1 'polypeptide(L)'
;MDKIKTLSIDLETFSDVDLAKCGVYRYVESPAFEILLFGVSVNGSDVVVYDLAQGEKIPAEILTALTDTSVIKWAFNATFERVCLSKYLGFREYLDPTSWRCSMVW
;
A
#
# COMPACT_ATOMS: atom_id res chain seq x y z
N MET A 1 18.80 14.48 -6.34
CA MET A 1 17.89 13.34 -6.13
C MET A 1 16.67 13.51 -7.01
N ASP A 2 16.33 12.49 -7.77
CA ASP A 2 15.19 12.58 -8.69
C ASP A 2 13.89 12.59 -7.91
N LYS A 3 12.95 13.42 -8.37
CA LYS A 3 11.63 13.47 -7.77
C LYS A 3 10.89 12.15 -8.05
N ILE A 4 10.21 11.62 -7.03
CA ILE A 4 9.35 10.45 -7.20
C ILE A 4 8.12 10.86 -7.98
N LYS A 5 7.87 10.19 -9.11
CA LYS A 5 6.70 10.45 -9.97
C LYS A 5 5.70 9.31 -9.91
N THR A 6 6.19 8.08 -9.81
CA THR A 6 5.34 6.88 -9.77
C THR A 6 5.88 5.89 -8.76
N LEU A 7 4.94 5.14 -8.18
CA LEU A 7 5.26 3.98 -7.33
C LEU A 7 4.48 2.78 -7.88
N SER A 8 5.12 1.62 -7.92
CA SER A 8 4.44 0.34 -8.10
C SER A 8 4.52 -0.40 -6.78
N ILE A 9 3.39 -0.84 -6.26
CA ILE A 9 3.26 -1.33 -4.90
C ILE A 9 2.71 -2.75 -4.88
N ASP A 10 3.30 -3.60 -4.06
CA ASP A 10 2.83 -4.95 -3.80
C ASP A 10 2.92 -5.23 -2.30
N LEU A 11 1.88 -5.83 -1.73
CA LEU A 11 1.81 -6.09 -0.30
C LEU A 11 1.59 -7.58 -0.03
N GLU A 12 2.24 -8.07 1.02
CA GLU A 12 1.88 -9.32 1.68
C GLU A 12 1.26 -8.96 3.03
N THR A 13 0.05 -9.45 3.29
CA THR A 13 -0.72 -9.08 4.49
C THR A 13 -1.27 -10.30 5.20
N PHE A 14 -1.70 -10.09 6.46
CA PHE A 14 -2.41 -11.08 7.25
C PHE A 14 -3.61 -10.44 7.94
N SER A 15 -4.70 -11.18 8.05
CA SER A 15 -5.83 -10.88 8.90
C SER A 15 -6.59 -12.18 9.15
N ASP A 16 -7.27 -12.27 10.28
CA ASP A 16 -8.12 -13.41 10.62
C ASP A 16 -9.52 -13.31 9.98
N VAL A 17 -9.78 -12.26 9.21
CA VAL A 17 -11.04 -12.03 8.51
C VAL A 17 -10.93 -12.57 7.08
N ASP A 18 -11.96 -13.27 6.62
CA ASP A 18 -12.01 -13.79 5.25
C ASP A 18 -12.28 -12.63 4.28
N LEU A 19 -11.24 -12.27 3.50
CA LEU A 19 -11.31 -11.17 2.54
C LEU A 19 -12.42 -11.36 1.50
N ALA A 20 -12.57 -12.59 1.00
CA ALA A 20 -13.54 -12.89 -0.05
C ALA A 20 -14.98 -12.74 0.45
N LYS A 21 -15.24 -13.03 1.72
CA LYS A 21 -16.58 -12.94 2.31
C LYS A 21 -16.90 -11.56 2.86
N CYS A 22 -15.92 -10.90 3.47
CA CYS A 22 -16.16 -9.69 4.26
C CYS A 22 -15.68 -8.41 3.60
N GLY A 23 -14.83 -8.51 2.58
CA GLY A 23 -14.27 -7.36 1.89
C GLY A 23 -13.09 -6.73 2.62
N VAL A 24 -12.38 -5.84 1.93
CA VAL A 24 -11.12 -5.27 2.43
C VAL A 24 -11.32 -4.40 3.66
N TYR A 25 -12.43 -3.69 3.77
CA TYR A 25 -12.64 -2.78 4.90
C TYR A 25 -12.73 -3.54 6.22
N ARG A 26 -13.44 -4.65 6.25
CA ARG A 26 -13.48 -5.51 7.44
C ARG A 26 -12.18 -6.23 7.68
N TYR A 27 -11.50 -6.61 6.59
CA TYR A 27 -10.20 -7.29 6.66
C TYR A 27 -9.19 -6.44 7.45
N VAL A 28 -9.10 -5.14 7.17
CA VAL A 28 -8.15 -4.25 7.84
C VAL A 28 -8.60 -3.78 9.22
N GLU A 29 -9.89 -3.89 9.54
CA GLU A 29 -10.40 -3.50 10.85
C GLU A 29 -10.10 -4.52 11.94
N SER A 30 -9.72 -5.74 11.56
CA SER A 30 -9.37 -6.77 12.53
C SER A 30 -8.14 -6.38 13.35
N PRO A 31 -8.12 -6.62 14.67
CA PRO A 31 -6.93 -6.42 15.49
C PRO A 31 -5.75 -7.28 15.05
N ALA A 32 -6.01 -8.37 14.31
CA ALA A 32 -4.98 -9.27 13.80
C ALA A 32 -4.41 -8.82 12.45
N PHE A 33 -4.97 -7.77 11.84
CA PHE A 33 -4.48 -7.27 10.55
C PHE A 33 -3.06 -6.73 10.68
N GLU A 34 -2.19 -7.15 9.76
CA GLU A 34 -0.86 -6.56 9.64
C GLU A 34 -0.37 -6.65 8.20
N ILE A 35 0.52 -5.72 7.84
CA ILE A 35 1.26 -5.81 6.58
C ILE A 35 2.58 -6.49 6.91
N LEU A 36 2.83 -7.62 6.25
CA LEU A 36 4.04 -8.42 6.47
C LEU A 36 5.21 -7.92 5.63
N LEU A 37 4.96 -7.71 4.34
CA LEU A 37 5.97 -7.24 3.39
C LEU A 37 5.41 -6.08 2.57
N PHE A 38 6.26 -5.09 2.30
CA PHE A 38 5.94 -3.96 1.43
C PHE A 38 6.96 -3.92 0.30
N GLY A 39 6.51 -4.26 -0.90
CA GLY A 39 7.34 -4.18 -2.11
C GLY A 39 7.03 -2.90 -2.86
N VAL A 40 8.06 -2.19 -3.30
CA VAL A 40 7.88 -0.94 -4.02
C VAL A 40 8.95 -0.76 -5.10
N SER A 41 8.51 -0.27 -6.26
CA SER A 41 9.38 0.17 -7.34
C SER A 41 9.15 1.66 -7.53
N VAL A 42 10.22 2.46 -7.43
CA VAL A 42 10.18 3.92 -7.57
C VAL A 42 10.54 4.28 -9.01
N ASN A 43 9.64 4.99 -9.71
CA ASN A 43 9.86 5.46 -11.09
C ASN A 43 10.29 4.34 -12.05
N GLY A 44 9.75 3.12 -11.84
CA GLY A 44 10.06 1.98 -12.69
C GLY A 44 11.40 1.31 -12.41
N SER A 45 12.05 1.63 -11.30
CA SER A 45 13.30 1.00 -10.89
C SER A 45 13.07 -0.43 -10.38
N ASP A 46 14.14 -1.10 -9.95
CA ASP A 46 14.05 -2.43 -9.36
C ASP A 46 13.19 -2.41 -8.09
N VAL A 47 12.45 -3.48 -7.86
CA VAL A 47 11.60 -3.61 -6.69
C VAL A 47 12.46 -3.80 -5.44
N VAL A 48 12.17 -3.02 -4.41
CA VAL A 48 12.76 -3.16 -3.08
C VAL A 48 11.67 -3.65 -2.12
N VAL A 49 11.98 -4.65 -1.32
CA VAL A 49 11.02 -5.22 -0.38
C VAL A 49 11.45 -4.88 1.06
N TYR A 50 10.52 -4.35 1.83
CA TYR A 50 10.72 -4.06 3.25
C TYR A 50 9.94 -5.08 4.06
N ASP A 51 10.64 -5.78 4.97
CA ASP A 51 10.04 -6.80 5.83
C ASP A 51 9.50 -6.15 7.09
N LEU A 52 8.26 -5.68 7.03
CA LEU A 52 7.64 -4.96 8.13
C LEU A 52 7.38 -5.86 9.34
N ALA A 53 7.19 -7.16 9.11
CA ALA A 53 6.99 -8.13 10.18
C ALA A 53 8.28 -8.31 11.01
N GLN A 54 9.45 -8.06 10.42
CA GLN A 54 10.74 -8.15 11.10
C GLN A 54 11.22 -6.80 11.66
N GLY A 55 10.38 -5.77 11.58
CA GLY A 55 10.69 -4.47 12.13
C GLY A 55 11.32 -3.48 11.17
N GLU A 56 11.46 -3.82 9.89
CA GLU A 56 11.90 -2.85 8.89
C GLU A 56 10.84 -1.77 8.73
N LYS A 57 11.26 -0.58 8.35
CA LYS A 57 10.36 0.56 8.20
C LYS A 57 10.41 1.10 6.78
N ILE A 58 9.25 1.58 6.31
CA ILE A 58 9.15 2.24 5.01
C ILE A 58 9.88 3.59 5.12
N PRO A 59 10.80 3.91 4.17
CA PRO A 59 11.48 5.21 4.18
C PRO A 59 10.52 6.40 4.14
N ALA A 60 10.91 7.49 4.82
CA ALA A 60 10.06 8.68 4.93
C ALA A 60 9.69 9.27 3.57
N GLU A 61 10.61 9.26 2.61
CA GLU A 61 10.33 9.77 1.26
C GLU A 61 9.23 8.97 0.55
N ILE A 62 9.17 7.66 0.78
CA ILE A 62 8.12 6.81 0.22
C ILE A 62 6.80 7.04 0.94
N LEU A 63 6.83 7.21 2.26
CA LEU A 63 5.63 7.56 3.04
C LEU A 63 5.03 8.88 2.54
N THR A 64 5.86 9.88 2.30
CA THR A 64 5.41 11.16 1.75
C THR A 64 4.80 10.96 0.37
N ALA A 65 5.44 10.16 -0.49
CA ALA A 65 4.93 9.89 -1.84
C ALA A 65 3.58 9.18 -1.82
N LEU A 66 3.34 8.31 -0.84
CA LEU A 66 2.06 7.60 -0.73
C LEU A 66 0.90 8.56 -0.49
N THR A 67 1.14 9.67 0.22
CA THR A 67 0.11 10.67 0.51
C THR A 67 0.06 11.80 -0.51
N ASP A 68 1.02 11.86 -1.43
CA ASP A 68 1.12 12.92 -2.44
C ASP A 68 0.28 12.56 -3.65
N THR A 69 -0.78 13.31 -3.92
CA THR A 69 -1.69 13.05 -5.04
C THR A 69 -1.04 13.31 -6.40
N SER A 70 0.11 13.98 -6.46
CA SER A 70 0.85 14.14 -7.71
C SER A 70 1.68 12.92 -8.07
N VAL A 71 1.86 11.97 -7.14
CA VAL A 71 2.56 10.71 -7.37
C VAL A 71 1.54 9.64 -7.73
N ILE A 72 1.72 9.01 -8.90
CA ILE A 72 0.83 7.92 -9.35
C ILE A 72 1.27 6.62 -8.68
N LYS A 73 0.32 5.93 -8.05
CA LYS A 73 0.57 4.63 -7.40
C LYS A 73 -0.12 3.54 -8.20
N TRP A 74 0.66 2.58 -8.68
CA TRP A 74 0.17 1.41 -9.40
C TRP A 74 0.16 0.21 -8.47
N ALA A 75 -0.92 -0.54 -8.45
CA ALA A 75 -1.03 -1.77 -7.67
C ALA A 75 -1.96 -2.75 -8.39
N PHE A 76 -1.76 -4.04 -8.17
CA PHE A 76 -2.57 -5.07 -8.83
C PHE A 76 -4.04 -4.90 -8.49
N ASN A 77 -4.35 -4.67 -7.21
CA ASN A 77 -5.70 -4.33 -6.76
C ASN A 77 -5.58 -3.05 -5.93
N ALA A 78 -5.62 -1.90 -6.59
CA ALA A 78 -5.32 -0.62 -5.98
C ALA A 78 -6.20 -0.30 -4.77
N THR A 79 -7.46 -0.69 -4.78
CA THR A 79 -8.34 -0.48 -3.62
C THR A 79 -7.82 -1.24 -2.40
N PHE A 80 -7.41 -2.49 -2.59
CA PHE A 80 -6.89 -3.31 -1.50
C PHE A 80 -5.63 -2.70 -0.91
N GLU A 81 -4.64 -2.37 -1.74
CA GLU A 81 -3.37 -1.79 -1.26
C GLU A 81 -3.60 -0.44 -0.61
N ARG A 82 -4.45 0.40 -1.20
CA ARG A 82 -4.76 1.72 -0.65
C ARG A 82 -5.39 1.64 0.74
N VAL A 83 -6.37 0.76 0.92
CA VAL A 83 -7.05 0.61 2.21
C VAL A 83 -6.11 0.01 3.25
N CYS A 84 -5.33 -1.01 2.87
CA CYS A 84 -4.35 -1.62 3.78
C CYS A 84 -3.30 -0.60 4.26
N LEU A 85 -2.76 0.19 3.34
CA LEU A 85 -1.76 1.21 3.69
C LEU A 85 -2.36 2.32 4.54
N SER A 86 -3.60 2.73 4.26
CA SER A 86 -4.27 3.75 5.05
C SER A 86 -4.40 3.30 6.51
N LYS A 87 -4.76 2.05 6.72
CA LYS A 87 -4.85 1.48 8.07
C LYS A 87 -3.49 1.39 8.73
N TYR A 88 -2.48 0.92 8.00
CA TYR A 88 -1.12 0.79 8.52
C TYR A 88 -0.57 2.15 8.97
N LEU A 89 -0.84 3.21 8.19
CA LEU A 89 -0.37 4.56 8.50
C LEU A 89 -1.20 5.26 9.58
N GLY A 90 -2.30 4.66 10.01
CA GLY A 90 -3.12 5.19 11.10
C GLY A 90 -4.05 6.33 10.70
N PHE A 91 -4.36 6.48 9.43
CA PHE A 91 -5.29 7.52 8.99
C PHE A 91 -6.73 7.19 9.36
N ARG A 92 -7.49 8.22 9.75
CA ARG A 92 -8.94 8.09 10.00
C ARG A 92 -9.69 7.87 8.70
N GLU A 93 -9.26 8.56 7.65
CA GLU A 93 -9.83 8.46 6.32
C GLU A 93 -8.85 7.71 5.43
N TYR A 94 -9.38 7.09 4.37
CA TYR A 94 -8.53 6.38 3.44
C TYR A 94 -7.78 7.36 2.53
N LEU A 95 -6.60 6.92 2.06
CA LEU A 95 -5.82 7.71 1.11
C LEU A 95 -6.67 8.06 -0.10
N ASP A 96 -6.45 9.27 -0.65
CA ASP A 96 -7.19 9.76 -1.81
C ASP A 96 -6.99 8.81 -3.00
N PRO A 97 -8.07 8.25 -3.58
CA PRO A 97 -7.95 7.28 -4.66
C PRO A 97 -7.57 7.88 -6.01
N THR A 98 -7.58 9.21 -6.17
CA THR A 98 -7.41 9.83 -7.49
C THR A 98 -6.05 9.55 -8.13
N SER A 99 -5.01 9.35 -7.34
CA SER A 99 -3.66 9.05 -7.83
C SER A 99 -3.35 7.55 -7.88
N TRP A 100 -4.29 6.69 -7.48
CA TRP A 100 -4.10 5.25 -7.50
C TRP A 100 -4.61 4.64 -8.81
N ARG A 101 -3.87 3.67 -9.33
CA ARG A 101 -4.21 2.96 -10.57
C ARG A 101 -4.15 1.46 -10.35
N CYS A 102 -5.16 0.77 -10.85
CA CYS A 102 -5.27 -0.67 -10.71
C CYS A 102 -4.69 -1.36 -11.95
N SER A 103 -3.61 -2.11 -11.78
CA SER A 103 -2.98 -2.79 -12.91
C SER A 103 -3.72 -4.07 -13.32
N MET A 104 -4.70 -4.50 -12.52
CA MET A 104 -5.56 -5.64 -12.84
C MET A 104 -6.62 -5.28 -13.89
N VAL A 105 -6.84 -4.00 -14.15
CA VAL A 105 -7.83 -3.51 -15.12
C VAL A 105 -7.11 -3.19 -16.43
N TRP A 106 -7.58 -3.77 -17.52
CA TRP A 106 -6.98 -3.63 -18.85
C TRP A 106 -7.79 -2.72 -19.75
#